data_a869b6ce40cf24755731fa85a323e4cf
#
_entry.id   a869b6ce40cf24755731fa85a323e4cf
#
_cell.length_a   1.000
_cell.length_b   1.000
_cell.length_c   1.000
_cell.angle_alpha   90.00
_cell.angle_beta   90.00
_cell.angle_gamma   90.00
#
_symmetry.space_group_name_H-M   'P 1'
#
loop_
_entity.id
_entity.type
_entity.pdbx_description
1 polymer ?
#
loop_
_entity_poly.entity_id
_entity_poly.type
_entity_poly.pdbx_seq_one_letter_code
_entity_poly.pdbx_strand_id
1 'polypeptide(L)'
;MSYHNGSIWPHDTTIVALGMRRYGLIEPFLTLTTALFEAVRHFPGYRMPELFCGFARRSGHGPTRYPVACEPQAWSAGVVFHLITGVLGLLPAAAENRLTLDRPLLPAWLKWLELHDLRLGKSRVALRAAQGREGAAIELLARDGDVEIVVRR
;
A
#
# COMPACT_ATOMS: atom_id res chain seq x y z
N MET A 1 25.70 -1.62 -12.20
CA MET A 1 24.46 -2.16 -11.63
C MET A 1 24.54 -3.67 -11.56
N SER A 2 24.19 -4.25 -10.44
CA SER A 2 24.10 -5.70 -10.26
C SER A 2 22.86 -6.06 -9.47
N TYR A 3 22.61 -7.34 -9.27
CA TYR A 3 21.42 -7.85 -8.58
C TYR A 3 21.16 -7.18 -7.21
N HIS A 4 22.20 -6.98 -6.40
CA HIS A 4 22.08 -6.30 -5.10
C HIS A 4 22.53 -4.83 -5.12
N ASN A 5 23.26 -4.38 -6.12
CA ASN A 5 23.83 -3.03 -6.16
C ASN A 5 23.15 -2.19 -7.23
N GLY A 6 22.36 -1.18 -6.79
CA GLY A 6 21.66 -0.25 -7.65
C GLY A 6 20.34 -0.78 -8.21
N SER A 7 19.88 -1.96 -7.79
CA SER A 7 18.55 -2.47 -8.10
C SER A 7 17.53 -2.02 -7.05
N ILE A 8 16.28 -1.89 -7.45
CA ILE A 8 15.16 -1.55 -6.56
C ILE A 8 14.36 -2.81 -6.31
N TRP A 9 14.20 -3.13 -5.04
CA TRP A 9 13.42 -4.26 -4.55
C TRP A 9 12.09 -3.75 -4.02
N PRO A 10 10.97 -4.00 -4.69
CA PRO A 10 9.67 -3.43 -4.30
C PRO A 10 9.26 -3.83 -2.89
N HIS A 11 9.49 -5.08 -2.50
CA HIS A 11 9.18 -5.59 -1.16
C HIS A 11 9.96 -4.83 -0.08
N ASP A 12 11.29 -4.75 -0.20
CA ASP A 12 12.15 -4.06 0.77
C ASP A 12 11.81 -2.56 0.84
N THR A 13 11.63 -1.94 -0.34
CA THR A 13 11.22 -0.53 -0.41
C THR A 13 9.89 -0.30 0.33
N THR A 14 8.95 -1.24 0.24
CA THR A 14 7.66 -1.13 0.95
C THR A 14 7.84 -1.28 2.45
N ILE A 15 8.68 -2.20 2.93
CA ILE A 15 8.99 -2.32 4.37
C ILE A 15 9.60 -1.03 4.90
N VAL A 16 10.55 -0.44 4.15
CA VAL A 16 11.15 0.86 4.50
C VAL A 16 10.08 1.95 4.54
N ALA A 17 9.20 2.01 3.55
CA ALA A 17 8.10 2.98 3.51
C ALA A 17 7.16 2.85 4.72
N LEU A 18 6.77 1.62 5.09
CA LEU A 18 5.96 1.36 6.29
C LEU A 18 6.70 1.75 7.58
N GLY A 19 8.02 1.54 7.65
CA GLY A 19 8.87 2.05 8.72
C GLY A 19 8.82 3.58 8.81
N MET A 20 8.97 4.28 7.69
CA MET A 20 8.84 5.74 7.63
C MET A 20 7.47 6.20 8.13
N ARG A 21 6.39 5.54 7.71
CA ARG A 21 5.03 5.80 8.18
C ARG A 21 4.91 5.68 9.70
N ARG A 22 5.47 4.61 10.25
CA ARG A 22 5.46 4.35 11.71
C ARG A 22 6.20 5.42 12.51
N TYR A 23 7.30 5.94 11.97
CA TYR A 23 8.09 7.02 12.61
C TYR A 23 7.60 8.43 12.28
N GLY A 24 6.45 8.57 11.59
CA GLY A 24 5.87 9.87 11.27
C GLY A 24 6.52 10.60 10.09
N LEU A 25 7.40 9.95 9.34
CA LEU A 25 8.02 10.49 8.14
C LEU A 25 7.04 10.39 6.96
N ILE A 26 5.98 11.21 7.00
CA ILE A 26 4.83 11.09 6.11
C ILE A 26 5.18 11.41 4.64
N GLU A 27 5.87 12.50 4.38
CA GLU A 27 6.23 12.91 3.01
C GLU A 27 7.12 11.87 2.30
N PRO A 28 8.21 11.34 2.90
CA PRO A 28 8.98 10.25 2.31
C PRO A 28 8.15 8.98 2.10
N PHE A 29 7.27 8.63 3.05
CA PHE A 29 6.35 7.49 2.89
C PHE A 29 5.44 7.66 1.68
N LEU A 30 4.78 8.82 1.52
CA LEU A 30 3.89 9.09 0.39
C LEU A 30 4.65 9.15 -0.94
N THR A 31 5.88 9.65 -0.94
CA THR A 31 6.75 9.66 -2.11
C THR A 31 7.05 8.25 -2.60
N LEU A 32 7.50 7.36 -1.69
CA LEU A 32 7.76 5.96 -2.04
C LEU A 32 6.48 5.21 -2.43
N THR A 33 5.37 5.45 -1.73
CA THR A 33 4.06 4.88 -2.04
C THR A 33 3.63 5.24 -3.45
N THR A 34 3.68 6.53 -3.81
CA THR A 34 3.35 7.01 -5.15
C THR A 34 4.24 6.37 -6.20
N ALA A 35 5.56 6.34 -5.93
CA ALA A 35 6.54 5.75 -6.83
C ALA A 35 6.27 4.27 -7.13
N LEU A 36 5.91 3.49 -6.11
CA LEU A 36 5.60 2.07 -6.28
C LEU A 36 4.25 1.85 -6.98
N PHE A 37 3.22 2.66 -6.70
CA PHE A 37 1.95 2.60 -7.43
C PHE A 37 2.11 2.99 -8.91
N GLU A 38 2.97 3.94 -9.23
CA GLU A 38 3.31 4.24 -10.62
C GLU A 38 4.05 3.09 -11.29
N ALA A 39 5.02 2.48 -10.59
CA ALA A 39 5.80 1.38 -11.12
C ALA A 39 4.93 0.14 -11.41
N VAL A 40 4.02 -0.23 -10.50
CA VAL A 40 3.19 -1.45 -10.64
C VAL A 40 2.35 -1.47 -11.91
N ARG A 41 1.94 -0.30 -12.43
CA ARG A 41 1.14 -0.18 -13.65
C ARG A 41 1.84 -0.70 -14.91
N HIS A 42 3.16 -0.86 -14.87
CA HIS A 42 3.98 -1.35 -15.98
C HIS A 42 4.20 -2.87 -15.95
N PHE A 43 3.62 -3.56 -14.96
CA PHE A 43 3.78 -5.01 -14.82
C PHE A 43 2.44 -5.74 -15.02
N PRO A 44 2.46 -6.94 -15.67
CA PRO A 44 1.26 -7.70 -15.95
C PRO A 44 0.46 -8.02 -14.67
N GLY A 45 -0.86 -7.83 -14.74
CA GLY A 45 -1.76 -8.08 -13.61
C GLY A 45 -1.47 -7.23 -12.37
N TYR A 46 -0.76 -6.09 -12.54
CA TYR A 46 -0.34 -5.22 -11.43
C TYR A 46 0.48 -5.95 -10.35
N ARG A 47 1.27 -6.96 -10.75
CA ARG A 47 2.12 -7.74 -9.85
C ARG A 47 3.57 -7.40 -10.09
N MET A 48 4.23 -6.90 -9.04
CA MET A 48 5.62 -6.49 -9.09
C MET A 48 6.56 -7.68 -9.32
N PRO A 49 7.68 -7.45 -10.04
CA PRO A 49 8.77 -8.40 -10.09
C PRO A 49 9.53 -8.43 -8.77
N GLU A 50 10.44 -9.37 -8.64
CA GLU A 50 11.37 -9.44 -7.51
C GLU A 50 12.14 -8.13 -7.34
N LEU A 51 12.70 -7.62 -8.42
CA LEU A 51 13.42 -6.35 -8.48
C LEU A 51 13.41 -5.78 -9.91
N PHE A 52 13.76 -4.51 -10.03
CA PHE A 52 14.03 -3.84 -11.31
C PHE A 52 15.25 -2.92 -11.19
N CYS A 53 15.81 -2.52 -12.33
CA CYS A 53 16.98 -1.67 -12.36
C CYS A 53 16.69 -0.28 -11.80
N GLY A 54 17.51 0.22 -10.89
CA GLY A 54 17.39 1.54 -10.26
C GLY A 54 17.92 2.69 -11.11
N PHE A 55 17.65 2.69 -12.42
CA PHE A 55 17.98 3.80 -13.28
C PHE A 55 17.07 5.01 -13.03
N ALA A 56 17.59 6.20 -13.35
CA ALA A 56 16.80 7.40 -13.28
C ALA A 56 15.52 7.27 -14.14
N ARG A 57 14.41 7.82 -13.62
CA ARG A 57 13.13 7.82 -14.34
C ARG A 57 13.25 8.57 -15.67
N ARG A 58 12.57 8.02 -16.68
CA ARG A 58 12.37 8.67 -17.97
C ARG A 58 10.87 8.84 -18.18
N SER A 59 10.48 10.05 -18.59
CA SER A 59 9.07 10.33 -18.89
C SER A 59 8.50 9.34 -19.89
N GLY A 60 7.31 8.82 -19.62
CA GLY A 60 6.63 7.86 -20.53
C GLY A 60 7.17 6.43 -20.50
N HIS A 61 8.18 6.13 -19.69
CA HIS A 61 8.78 4.79 -19.60
C HIS A 61 8.57 4.17 -18.22
N GLY A 62 8.31 2.87 -18.22
CA GLY A 62 8.28 2.06 -17.00
C GLY A 62 9.68 1.75 -16.45
N PRO A 63 9.74 1.08 -15.29
CA PRO A 63 11.00 0.59 -14.74
C PRO A 63 11.73 -0.33 -15.73
N THR A 64 13.05 -0.18 -15.83
CA THR A 64 13.86 -1.11 -16.62
C THR A 64 13.90 -2.46 -15.93
N ARG A 65 13.45 -3.50 -16.61
CA ARG A 65 13.43 -4.88 -16.08
C ARG A 65 14.83 -5.39 -15.85
N TYR A 66 15.02 -6.15 -14.79
CA TYR A 66 16.26 -6.88 -14.56
C TYR A 66 16.13 -8.26 -15.20
N PRO A 67 17.06 -8.69 -16.09
CA PRO A 67 16.85 -9.83 -17.00
C PRO A 67 16.54 -11.18 -16.32
N VAL A 68 17.07 -11.41 -15.12
CA VAL A 68 16.94 -12.68 -14.39
C VAL A 68 16.07 -12.56 -13.14
N ALA A 69 15.34 -11.44 -12.96
CA ALA A 69 14.42 -11.29 -11.85
C ALA A 69 13.18 -12.16 -12.06
N CYS A 70 12.69 -12.77 -10.97
CA CYS A 70 11.39 -13.44 -11.01
C CYS A 70 10.26 -12.42 -11.27
N GLU A 71 9.40 -12.68 -12.24
CA GLU A 71 8.28 -11.81 -12.59
C GLU A 71 7.02 -12.65 -12.89
N PRO A 72 5.98 -12.59 -12.04
CA PRO A 72 5.94 -11.87 -10.76
C PRO A 72 6.72 -12.61 -9.66
N GLN A 73 7.06 -11.89 -8.59
CA GLN A 73 7.56 -12.48 -7.34
C GLN A 73 6.48 -12.39 -6.26
N ALA A 74 6.24 -13.49 -5.52
CA ALA A 74 5.13 -13.57 -4.57
C ALA A 74 5.12 -12.44 -3.53
N TRP A 75 6.23 -12.20 -2.84
CA TRP A 75 6.33 -11.14 -1.84
C TRP A 75 6.20 -9.73 -2.43
N SER A 76 6.72 -9.51 -3.65
CA SER A 76 6.58 -8.23 -4.34
C SER A 76 5.16 -8.02 -4.88
N ALA A 77 4.43 -9.08 -5.21
CA ALA A 77 3.02 -8.98 -5.57
C ALA A 77 2.15 -8.49 -4.40
N GLY A 78 2.59 -8.72 -3.14
CA GLY A 78 1.94 -8.21 -1.94
C GLY A 78 2.15 -6.72 -1.66
N VAL A 79 3.05 -6.05 -2.38
CA VAL A 79 3.42 -4.64 -2.16
C VAL A 79 2.20 -3.71 -2.16
N VAL A 80 1.29 -3.88 -3.12
CA VAL A 80 0.08 -3.05 -3.24
C VAL A 80 -0.77 -3.11 -1.97
N PHE A 81 -0.95 -4.31 -1.42
CA PHE A 81 -1.72 -4.51 -0.17
C PHE A 81 -1.01 -3.90 1.03
N HIS A 82 0.31 -4.03 1.13
CA HIS A 82 1.10 -3.39 2.17
C HIS A 82 0.99 -1.87 2.11
N LEU A 83 1.06 -1.27 0.92
CA LEU A 83 0.90 0.18 0.75
C LEU A 83 -0.51 0.65 1.14
N ILE A 84 -1.55 -0.10 0.76
CA ILE A 84 -2.94 0.17 1.18
C ILE A 84 -3.05 0.09 2.70
N THR A 85 -2.47 -0.95 3.31
CA THR A 85 -2.42 -1.07 4.78
C THR A 85 -1.73 0.14 5.41
N GLY A 86 -0.62 0.60 4.83
CA GLY A 86 0.12 1.78 5.29
C GLY A 86 -0.67 3.08 5.18
N VAL A 87 -1.27 3.37 4.02
CA VAL A 87 -2.02 4.63 3.82
C VAL A 87 -3.28 4.69 4.68
N LEU A 88 -3.96 3.58 4.88
CA LEU A 88 -5.15 3.53 5.74
C LEU A 88 -4.82 3.34 7.23
N GLY A 89 -3.57 2.97 7.56
CA GLY A 89 -3.17 2.65 8.93
C GLY A 89 -3.98 1.48 9.50
N LEU A 90 -4.22 0.43 8.69
CA LEU A 90 -5.03 -0.72 9.08
C LEU A 90 -4.33 -1.54 10.17
N LEU A 91 -4.98 -1.66 11.33
CA LEU A 91 -4.54 -2.45 12.48
C LEU A 91 -5.66 -3.43 12.86
N PRO A 92 -5.67 -4.64 12.27
CA PRO A 92 -6.67 -5.64 12.59
C PRO A 92 -6.36 -6.33 13.92
N ALA A 93 -7.37 -6.45 14.79
CA ALA A 93 -7.35 -7.20 16.04
C ALA A 93 -8.52 -8.20 16.04
N ALA A 94 -8.36 -9.29 15.30
CA ALA A 94 -9.44 -10.25 15.05
C ALA A 94 -9.96 -10.92 16.35
N ALA A 95 -9.09 -11.16 17.33
CA ALA A 95 -9.49 -11.71 18.63
C ALA A 95 -10.37 -10.74 19.43
N GLU A 96 -10.30 -9.45 19.15
CA GLU A 96 -11.08 -8.39 19.80
C GLU A 96 -12.25 -7.91 18.93
N ASN A 97 -12.49 -8.55 17.79
CA ASN A 97 -13.44 -8.09 16.77
C ASN A 97 -13.27 -6.59 16.44
N ARG A 98 -12.03 -6.09 16.36
CA ARG A 98 -11.74 -4.67 16.15
C ARG A 98 -10.84 -4.45 14.94
N LEU A 99 -11.24 -3.49 14.11
CA LEU A 99 -10.40 -2.92 13.05
C LEU A 99 -10.14 -1.46 13.37
N THR A 100 -8.89 -1.11 13.63
CA THR A 100 -8.49 0.29 13.80
C THR A 100 -7.89 0.82 12.49
N LEU A 101 -8.28 2.04 12.13
CA LEU A 101 -7.64 2.84 11.09
C LEU A 101 -6.89 3.97 11.80
N ASP A 102 -5.56 3.85 11.89
CA ASP A 102 -4.71 4.80 12.62
C ASP A 102 -4.18 5.88 11.68
N ARG A 103 -4.67 7.12 11.90
CA ARG A 103 -4.31 8.30 11.09
C ARG A 103 -4.38 8.02 9.58
N PRO A 104 -5.54 7.58 9.04
CA PRO A 104 -5.66 7.25 7.64
C PRO A 104 -5.38 8.48 6.76
N LEU A 105 -4.65 8.28 5.68
CA LEU A 105 -4.28 9.33 4.73
C LEU A 105 -4.26 8.75 3.32
N LEU A 106 -4.38 9.59 2.30
CA LEU A 106 -4.27 9.17 0.91
C LEU A 106 -3.23 10.04 0.19
N PRO A 107 -2.45 9.49 -0.74
CA PRO A 107 -1.63 10.31 -1.64
C PRO A 107 -2.50 11.33 -2.38
N ALA A 108 -1.97 12.51 -2.68
CA ALA A 108 -2.74 13.62 -3.27
C ALA A 108 -3.46 13.27 -4.59
N TRP A 109 -2.92 12.36 -5.38
CA TRP A 109 -3.50 11.89 -6.63
C TRP A 109 -4.67 10.91 -6.45
N LEU A 110 -4.82 10.27 -5.27
CA LEU A 110 -5.86 9.29 -4.96
C LEU A 110 -7.00 9.98 -4.23
N LYS A 111 -8.09 10.26 -4.93
CA LYS A 111 -9.24 10.98 -4.37
C LYS A 111 -10.03 10.14 -3.38
N TRP A 112 -10.15 8.85 -3.64
CA TRP A 112 -10.84 7.89 -2.79
C TRP A 112 -10.35 6.46 -3.08
N LEU A 113 -10.57 5.57 -2.11
CA LEU A 113 -10.26 4.14 -2.15
C LEU A 113 -11.38 3.40 -1.44
N GLU A 114 -11.85 2.32 -2.02
CA GLU A 114 -12.80 1.40 -1.38
C GLU A 114 -12.15 0.04 -1.14
N LEU A 115 -12.44 -0.53 0.01
CA LEU A 115 -12.14 -1.91 0.35
C LEU A 115 -13.47 -2.64 0.51
N HIS A 116 -13.67 -3.69 -0.27
CA HIS A 116 -14.84 -4.54 -0.20
C HIS A 116 -14.45 -5.92 0.32
N ASP A 117 -15.39 -6.56 1.03
CA ASP A 117 -15.24 -7.92 1.58
C ASP A 117 -13.97 -8.11 2.45
N LEU A 118 -13.57 -7.06 3.17
CA LEU A 118 -12.47 -7.16 4.11
C LEU A 118 -12.90 -8.05 5.29
N ARG A 119 -12.27 -9.22 5.40
CA ARG A 119 -12.59 -10.22 6.42
C ARG A 119 -11.78 -10.01 7.68
N LEU A 120 -12.45 -10.01 8.82
CA LEU A 120 -11.86 -9.98 10.14
C LEU A 120 -12.54 -11.04 11.03
N GLY A 121 -11.87 -12.15 11.27
CA GLY A 121 -12.50 -13.30 11.95
C GLY A 121 -13.72 -13.78 11.18
N LYS A 122 -14.90 -13.73 11.83
CA LYS A 122 -16.19 -14.09 11.22
C LYS A 122 -16.91 -12.91 10.58
N SER A 123 -16.41 -11.69 10.78
CA SER A 123 -17.02 -10.46 10.29
C SER A 123 -16.49 -10.06 8.92
N ARG A 124 -17.29 -9.28 8.19
CA ARG A 124 -16.92 -8.67 6.92
C ARG A 124 -17.28 -7.19 6.93
N VAL A 125 -16.42 -6.38 6.35
CA VAL A 125 -16.66 -4.95 6.20
C VAL A 125 -16.35 -4.47 4.78
N ALA A 126 -17.10 -3.46 4.35
CA ALA A 126 -16.73 -2.63 3.22
C ALA A 126 -16.62 -1.19 3.70
N LEU A 127 -15.55 -0.52 3.33
CA LEU A 127 -15.29 0.86 3.73
C LEU A 127 -14.73 1.67 2.58
N ARG A 128 -14.98 2.96 2.62
CA ARG A 128 -14.45 3.96 1.71
C ARG A 128 -13.59 4.95 2.47
N ALA A 129 -12.40 5.18 1.99
CA ALA A 129 -11.54 6.28 2.41
C ALA A 129 -11.54 7.35 1.33
N ALA A 130 -11.78 8.61 1.68
CA ALA A 130 -11.75 9.73 0.74
C ALA A 130 -10.85 10.84 1.27
N GLN A 131 -10.31 11.68 0.38
CA GLN A 131 -9.54 12.85 0.78
C GLN A 131 -10.33 13.73 1.75
N GLY A 132 -9.73 14.10 2.87
CA GLY A 132 -10.30 14.98 3.87
C GLY A 132 -9.34 16.13 4.18
N ARG A 133 -9.78 17.06 5.02
CA ARG A 133 -8.96 18.23 5.40
C ARG A 133 -7.78 17.87 6.28
N GLU A 134 -7.95 16.88 7.14
CA GLU A 134 -6.94 16.43 8.13
C GLU A 134 -6.73 14.92 8.04
N GLY A 135 -6.32 14.42 6.86
CA GLY A 135 -6.19 13.00 6.58
C GLY A 135 -7.37 12.46 5.77
N ALA A 136 -7.56 11.14 5.73
CA ALA A 136 -8.67 10.54 5.00
C ALA A 136 -9.93 10.46 5.86
N ALA A 137 -11.07 10.84 5.29
CA ALA A 137 -12.39 10.60 5.84
C ALA A 137 -12.78 9.13 5.56
N ILE A 138 -13.24 8.42 6.59
CA ILE A 138 -13.64 7.01 6.50
C ILE A 138 -15.16 6.90 6.58
N GLU A 139 -15.74 6.21 5.60
CA GLU A 139 -17.15 5.87 5.53
C GLU A 139 -17.29 4.34 5.59
N LEU A 140 -18.16 3.83 6.44
CA LEU A 140 -18.53 2.43 6.50
C LEU A 140 -19.64 2.16 5.49
N LEU A 141 -19.34 1.43 4.42
CA LEU A 141 -20.29 1.12 3.35
C LEU A 141 -21.18 -0.09 3.70
N ALA A 142 -20.58 -1.11 4.33
CA ALA A 142 -21.30 -2.31 4.77
C ALA A 142 -20.59 -2.98 5.94
N ARG A 143 -21.35 -3.63 6.80
CA ARG A 143 -20.86 -4.45 7.92
C ARG A 143 -21.73 -5.68 8.07
N ASP A 144 -21.10 -6.84 8.09
CA ASP A 144 -21.69 -8.12 8.46
C ASP A 144 -20.88 -8.68 9.64
N GLY A 145 -21.57 -9.04 10.71
CA GLY A 145 -20.97 -9.46 11.98
C GLY A 145 -20.71 -8.31 12.96
N ASP A 146 -20.09 -8.68 14.09
CA ASP A 146 -19.93 -7.80 15.27
C ASP A 146 -18.48 -7.26 15.34
N VAL A 147 -18.10 -6.45 14.36
CA VAL A 147 -16.79 -5.80 14.33
C VAL A 147 -16.89 -4.32 14.70
N GLU A 148 -16.06 -3.89 15.63
CA GLU A 148 -15.85 -2.50 15.99
C GLU A 148 -14.90 -1.84 14.99
N ILE A 149 -15.30 -0.70 14.41
CA ILE A 149 -14.45 0.11 13.55
C ILE A 149 -14.02 1.36 14.31
N VAL A 150 -12.73 1.51 14.54
CA VAL A 150 -12.13 2.63 15.27
C VAL A 150 -11.30 3.47 14.31
N VAL A 151 -11.58 4.76 14.19
CA VAL A 151 -10.76 5.70 13.42
C VAL A 151 -10.03 6.60 14.40
N ARG A 152 -8.70 6.53 14.41
CA ARG A 152 -7.83 7.43 15.18
C ARG A 152 -7.31 8.53 14.25
N ARG A 153 -7.28 9.76 14.73
CA ARG A 153 -6.74 10.93 14.02
C ARG A 153 -5.44 11.40 14.65
#